data_b9aac0564a8c0941efae6e89ec482f70
#
_entry.id   b9aac0564a8c0941efae6e89ec482f70
#
_cell.length_a   1.000
_cell.length_b   1.000
_cell.length_c   1.000
_cell.angle_alpha   90.00
_cell.angle_beta   90.00
_cell.angle_gamma   90.00
#
_symmetry.space_group_name_H-M   'P 1'
#
loop_
_entity.id
_entity.type
_entity.pdbx_description
1 polymer ?
#
loop_
_entity_poly.entity_id
_entity_poly.type
_entity_poly.pdbx_seq_one_letter_code
_entity_poly.pdbx_strand_id
1 'polypeptide(L)'
;ALRQVLGAHVKQAGSYVGPDRLRFDYTHFESVTPKHLKQVEELANSVIMSATATNIFETSLAKAREEGVTALFGEKYGDVVRVVKVGDFSSELCGGCHVANTAEIGLVKIVSESSVGANLRRIEAFTSYDALTYLNGFEHQMKELSATLRVPTSDVQARVEANIKQLRD
;
A
#
# COMPACT_ATOMS: atom_id res chain seq x y z
N ALA A 1 -5.59 0.78 -6.26
CA ALA A 1 -4.71 -0.39 -6.45
C ALA A 1 -5.40 -1.69 -6.00
N LEU A 2 -5.79 -1.89 -4.72
CA LEU A 2 -6.38 -3.14 -4.20
C LEU A 2 -7.58 -3.63 -5.02
N ARG A 3 -8.56 -2.77 -5.31
CA ARG A 3 -9.74 -3.14 -6.14
C ARG A 3 -9.39 -3.58 -7.55
N GLN A 4 -8.34 -3.01 -8.13
CA GLN A 4 -7.90 -3.36 -9.49
C GLN A 4 -7.20 -4.71 -9.52
N VAL A 5 -6.49 -5.07 -8.44
CA VAL A 5 -5.73 -6.33 -8.37
C VAL A 5 -6.59 -7.47 -7.82
N LEU A 6 -7.41 -7.22 -6.78
CA LEU A 6 -8.14 -8.26 -6.06
C LEU A 6 -9.62 -8.35 -6.47
N GLY A 7 -10.16 -7.32 -7.11
CA GLY A 7 -11.54 -7.30 -7.60
C GLY A 7 -12.44 -6.26 -6.95
N ALA A 8 -13.59 -6.01 -7.57
CA ALA A 8 -14.53 -4.95 -7.21
C ALA A 8 -15.20 -5.12 -5.82
N HIS A 9 -15.15 -6.32 -5.23
CA HIS A 9 -15.66 -6.61 -3.88
C HIS A 9 -14.84 -5.95 -2.77
N VAL A 10 -13.60 -5.55 -3.06
CA VAL A 10 -12.73 -4.86 -2.11
C VAL A 10 -13.28 -3.48 -1.79
N LYS A 11 -13.60 -3.26 -0.51
CA LYS A 11 -14.08 -1.98 0.03
C LYS A 11 -13.28 -1.64 1.27
N GLN A 12 -13.06 -0.35 1.49
CA GLN A 12 -12.47 0.13 2.73
C GLN A 12 -13.41 -0.17 3.90
N ALA A 13 -12.86 -0.77 4.95
CA ALA A 13 -13.54 -1.02 6.22
C ALA A 13 -13.01 -0.11 7.34
N GLY A 14 -11.79 0.40 7.18
CA GLY A 14 -11.16 1.35 8.08
C GLY A 14 -9.80 1.77 7.57
N SER A 15 -9.28 2.88 8.10
CA SER A 15 -7.93 3.33 7.80
C SER A 15 -7.34 4.12 8.96
N TYR A 16 -6.03 4.14 8.99
CA TYR A 16 -5.24 5.00 9.86
C TYR A 16 -4.04 5.51 9.08
N VAL A 17 -3.84 6.81 9.12
CA VAL A 17 -2.65 7.46 8.55
C VAL A 17 -2.02 8.27 9.66
N GLY A 18 -0.87 7.82 10.11
CA GLY A 18 -0.09 8.47 11.16
C GLY A 18 1.31 8.81 10.69
N PRO A 19 2.10 9.47 11.55
CA PRO A 19 3.48 9.83 11.21
C PRO A 19 4.38 8.61 11.09
N ASP A 20 4.01 7.48 11.69
CA ASP A 20 4.79 6.25 11.78
C ASP A 20 4.41 5.21 10.72
N ARG A 21 3.16 5.20 10.28
CA ARG A 21 2.65 4.20 9.33
C ARG A 21 1.30 4.54 8.75
N LEU A 22 0.99 3.89 7.64
CA LEU A 22 -0.33 3.73 7.06
C LEU A 22 -0.89 2.36 7.43
N ARG A 23 -2.16 2.30 7.85
CA ARG A 23 -2.94 1.08 8.00
C ARG A 23 -4.21 1.19 7.18
N PHE A 24 -4.53 0.14 6.44
CA PHE A 24 -5.72 0.09 5.60
C PHE A 24 -6.44 -1.25 5.77
N ASP A 25 -7.65 -1.21 6.32
CA ASP A 25 -8.52 -2.36 6.53
C ASP A 25 -9.53 -2.44 5.37
N TYR A 26 -9.70 -3.63 4.81
CA TYR A 26 -10.55 -3.82 3.64
C TYR A 26 -11.24 -5.18 3.63
N THR A 27 -12.35 -5.27 2.88
CA THR A 27 -13.09 -6.52 2.72
C THR A 27 -12.39 -7.42 1.72
N HIS A 28 -12.02 -8.63 2.16
CA HIS A 28 -11.52 -9.70 1.30
C HIS A 28 -11.60 -11.04 2.04
N PHE A 29 -11.91 -12.12 1.32
CA PHE A 29 -12.28 -13.40 1.92
C PHE A 29 -11.10 -14.39 2.07
N GLU A 30 -9.95 -14.11 1.45
CA GLU A 30 -8.79 -14.99 1.49
C GLU A 30 -7.48 -14.23 1.74
N SER A 31 -6.40 -14.95 2.01
CA SER A 31 -5.07 -14.34 2.17
C SER A 31 -4.56 -13.82 0.83
N VAL A 32 -4.02 -12.61 0.85
CA VAL A 32 -3.45 -12.00 -0.36
C VAL A 32 -2.08 -12.62 -0.64
N THR A 33 -1.91 -13.13 -1.84
CA THR A 33 -0.65 -13.76 -2.23
C THR A 33 0.49 -12.74 -2.31
N PRO A 34 1.76 -13.14 -2.08
CA PRO A 34 2.90 -12.24 -2.27
C PRO A 34 2.95 -11.59 -3.67
N LYS A 35 2.50 -12.32 -4.69
CA LYS A 35 2.39 -11.80 -6.06
C LYS A 35 1.37 -10.65 -6.14
N HIS A 36 0.21 -10.81 -5.56
CA HIS A 36 -0.82 -9.77 -5.55
C HIS A 36 -0.39 -8.57 -4.72
N LEU A 37 0.24 -8.77 -3.55
CA LEU A 37 0.79 -7.67 -2.74
C LEU A 37 1.81 -6.85 -3.54
N LYS A 38 2.72 -7.53 -4.26
CA LYS A 38 3.68 -6.89 -5.14
C LYS A 38 2.98 -6.07 -6.23
N GLN A 39 1.97 -6.61 -6.88
CA GLN A 39 1.21 -5.89 -7.91
C GLN A 39 0.49 -4.65 -7.36
N VAL A 40 -0.09 -4.75 -6.15
CA VAL A 40 -0.73 -3.62 -5.47
C VAL A 40 0.28 -2.52 -5.17
N GLU A 41 1.45 -2.88 -4.64
CA GLU A 41 2.54 -1.96 -4.32
C GLU A 41 3.10 -1.29 -5.58
N GLU A 42 3.37 -2.06 -6.64
CA GLU A 42 3.86 -1.55 -7.92
C GLU A 42 2.86 -0.59 -8.56
N LEU A 43 1.58 -0.94 -8.54
CA LEU A 43 0.52 -0.09 -9.09
C LEU A 43 0.36 1.21 -8.28
N ALA A 44 0.39 1.16 -6.95
CA ALA A 44 0.35 2.35 -6.12
C ALA A 44 1.55 3.26 -6.39
N ASN A 45 2.75 2.71 -6.42
CA ASN A 45 3.98 3.46 -6.70
C ASN A 45 4.01 4.03 -8.13
N SER A 46 3.45 3.35 -9.12
CA SER A 46 3.37 3.88 -10.49
C SER A 46 2.54 5.16 -10.56
N VAL A 47 1.42 5.22 -9.81
CA VAL A 47 0.57 6.42 -9.71
C VAL A 47 1.27 7.54 -8.92
N ILE A 48 1.99 7.21 -7.86
CA ILE A 48 2.80 8.16 -7.10
C ILE A 48 3.85 8.80 -8.01
N MET A 49 4.58 7.98 -8.75
CA MET A 49 5.67 8.43 -9.64
C MET A 49 5.16 9.18 -10.88
N SER A 50 3.87 9.03 -11.24
CA SER A 50 3.28 9.80 -12.34
C SER A 50 3.07 11.28 -12.00
N ALA A 51 3.30 11.68 -10.74
CA ALA A 51 3.15 13.07 -10.27
C ALA A 51 1.79 13.68 -10.64
N THR A 52 0.72 12.92 -10.46
CA THR A 52 -0.64 13.32 -10.80
C THR A 52 -1.17 14.33 -9.78
N ALA A 53 -1.72 15.44 -10.25
CA ALA A 53 -2.37 16.43 -9.40
C ALA A 53 -3.64 15.84 -8.76
N THR A 54 -3.85 16.15 -7.47
CA THR A 54 -5.07 15.82 -6.75
C THR A 54 -6.07 16.95 -6.94
N ASN A 55 -7.24 16.64 -7.50
CA ASN A 55 -8.33 17.58 -7.66
C ASN A 55 -9.36 17.38 -6.54
N ILE A 56 -9.64 18.44 -5.78
CA ILE A 56 -10.54 18.42 -4.63
C ILE A 56 -11.64 19.46 -4.90
N PHE A 57 -12.89 19.00 -4.89
CA PHE A 57 -14.04 19.87 -5.16
C PHE A 57 -15.28 19.38 -4.42
N GLU A 58 -16.29 20.25 -4.29
CA GLU A 58 -17.60 19.91 -3.76
C GLU A 58 -18.62 19.76 -4.88
N THR A 59 -19.55 18.82 -4.70
CA THR A 59 -20.65 18.58 -5.63
C THR A 59 -21.85 17.97 -4.89
N SER A 60 -23.00 17.85 -5.58
CA SER A 60 -24.12 17.13 -4.97
C SER A 60 -23.85 15.63 -4.89
N LEU A 61 -24.39 14.98 -3.85
CA LEU A 61 -24.29 13.53 -3.68
C LEU A 61 -24.87 12.78 -4.91
N ALA A 62 -25.97 13.32 -5.50
CA ALA A 62 -26.58 12.74 -6.69
C ALA A 62 -25.58 12.72 -7.87
N LYS A 63 -24.94 13.86 -8.15
CA LYS A 63 -23.94 13.98 -9.23
C LYS A 63 -22.72 13.10 -8.98
N ALA A 64 -22.21 13.06 -7.74
CA ALA A 64 -21.10 12.20 -7.40
C ALA A 64 -21.40 10.71 -7.66
N ARG A 65 -22.64 10.26 -7.39
CA ARG A 65 -23.08 8.89 -7.67
C ARG A 65 -23.18 8.60 -9.16
N GLU A 66 -23.70 9.54 -9.94
CA GLU A 66 -23.79 9.43 -11.41
C GLU A 66 -22.40 9.30 -12.03
N GLU A 67 -21.42 10.03 -11.50
CA GLU A 67 -20.02 9.97 -11.92
C GLU A 67 -19.25 8.74 -11.38
N GLY A 68 -19.90 7.86 -10.62
CA GLY A 68 -19.30 6.64 -10.08
C GLY A 68 -18.25 6.88 -9.00
N VAL A 69 -18.33 8.02 -8.29
CA VAL A 69 -17.42 8.33 -7.18
C VAL A 69 -17.56 7.29 -6.06
N THR A 70 -16.45 6.75 -5.59
CA THR A 70 -16.45 5.75 -4.53
C THR A 70 -16.84 6.37 -3.19
N ALA A 71 -17.87 5.81 -2.55
CA ALA A 71 -18.30 6.17 -1.21
C ALA A 71 -17.78 5.14 -0.18
N LEU A 72 -17.42 5.59 1.01
CA LEU A 72 -17.03 4.71 2.11
C LEU A 72 -18.23 3.92 2.61
N PHE A 73 -17.98 2.67 2.99
CA PHE A 73 -19.05 1.80 3.48
C PHE A 73 -19.54 2.26 4.86
N GLY A 74 -20.86 2.38 5.01
CA GLY A 74 -21.51 2.69 6.29
C GLY A 74 -21.54 4.18 6.65
N GLU A 75 -20.97 5.08 5.88
CA GLU A 75 -21.07 6.51 6.12
C GLU A 75 -22.38 7.12 5.60
N LYS A 76 -22.89 8.09 6.35
CA LYS A 76 -24.05 8.90 5.94
C LYS A 76 -23.53 10.22 5.37
N TYR A 77 -23.91 10.51 4.14
CA TYR A 77 -23.52 11.72 3.44
C TYR A 77 -24.68 12.72 3.39
N GLY A 78 -24.37 14.01 3.52
CA GLY A 78 -25.32 15.08 3.24
C GLY A 78 -25.56 15.29 1.74
N ASP A 79 -26.35 16.30 1.39
CA ASP A 79 -26.67 16.63 0.00
C ASP A 79 -25.45 17.14 -0.78
N VAL A 80 -24.52 17.78 -0.12
CA VAL A 80 -23.23 18.25 -0.66
C VAL A 80 -22.11 17.40 -0.12
N VAL A 81 -21.23 16.93 -0.98
CA VAL A 81 -20.12 16.03 -0.67
C VAL A 81 -18.81 16.55 -1.25
N ARG A 82 -17.72 16.30 -0.52
CA ARG A 82 -16.38 16.60 -0.99
C ARG A 82 -15.80 15.40 -1.72
N VAL A 83 -15.41 15.62 -2.97
CA VAL A 83 -14.79 14.62 -3.86
C VAL A 83 -13.29 14.88 -3.91
N VAL A 84 -12.52 13.79 -3.79
CA VAL A 84 -11.08 13.77 -4.02
C VAL A 84 -10.80 12.90 -5.23
N LYS A 85 -10.24 13.50 -6.28
CA LYS A 85 -9.94 12.82 -7.55
C LYS A 85 -8.45 12.87 -7.85
N VAL A 86 -7.86 11.72 -8.18
CA VAL A 86 -6.47 11.55 -8.60
C VAL A 86 -6.45 11.06 -10.04
N GLY A 87 -6.39 11.99 -10.99
CA GLY A 87 -6.49 11.70 -12.41
C GLY A 87 -7.71 10.83 -12.72
N ASP A 88 -7.51 9.79 -13.53
CA ASP A 88 -8.52 8.77 -13.81
C ASP A 88 -8.35 7.50 -12.96
N PHE A 89 -7.37 7.52 -12.04
CA PHE A 89 -7.04 6.37 -11.22
C PHE A 89 -7.97 6.18 -10.02
N SER A 90 -8.33 7.26 -9.33
CA SER A 90 -9.16 7.22 -8.12
C SER A 90 -10.08 8.41 -8.05
N SER A 91 -11.32 8.18 -7.62
CA SER A 91 -12.28 9.21 -7.27
C SER A 91 -13.09 8.72 -6.08
N GLU A 92 -13.05 9.47 -4.96
CA GLU A 92 -13.71 9.04 -3.72
C GLU A 92 -14.31 10.21 -2.94
N LEU A 93 -15.32 9.91 -2.14
CA LEU A 93 -15.87 10.84 -1.15
C LEU A 93 -14.97 10.81 0.08
N CYS A 94 -14.26 11.89 0.34
CA CYS A 94 -13.35 11.96 1.47
C CYS A 94 -13.26 13.36 2.06
N GLY A 95 -13.48 13.46 3.38
CA GLY A 95 -13.30 14.69 4.16
C GLY A 95 -11.88 14.91 4.70
N GLY A 96 -10.98 13.94 4.54
CA GLY A 96 -9.63 13.96 5.07
C GLY A 96 -8.67 14.92 4.36
N CYS A 97 -7.45 15.01 4.89
CA CYS A 97 -6.36 15.74 4.26
C CYS A 97 -5.74 14.89 3.15
N HIS A 98 -5.42 15.54 2.04
CA HIS A 98 -4.76 14.91 0.89
C HIS A 98 -3.61 15.78 0.40
N VAL A 99 -2.59 15.14 -0.18
CA VAL A 99 -1.51 15.83 -0.87
C VAL A 99 -2.03 16.52 -2.12
N ALA A 100 -1.40 17.61 -2.53
CA ALA A 100 -1.77 18.32 -3.75
C ALA A 100 -1.30 17.57 -5.02
N ASN A 101 -0.24 16.78 -4.89
CA ASN A 101 0.33 15.97 -5.97
C ASN A 101 0.76 14.61 -5.44
N THR A 102 0.52 13.54 -6.18
CA THR A 102 0.86 12.18 -5.74
C THR A 102 2.35 11.99 -5.47
N ALA A 103 3.24 12.72 -6.15
CA ALA A 103 4.68 12.67 -5.91
C ALA A 103 5.08 13.07 -4.48
N GLU A 104 4.27 13.86 -3.78
CA GLU A 104 4.53 14.26 -2.39
C GLU A 104 4.48 13.08 -1.41
N ILE A 105 3.84 11.96 -1.79
CA ILE A 105 3.81 10.71 -1.00
C ILE A 105 5.19 10.04 -0.98
N GLY A 106 5.99 10.25 -2.02
CA GLY A 106 7.32 9.64 -2.20
C GLY A 106 7.22 8.17 -2.62
N LEU A 107 7.40 7.26 -1.69
CA LEU A 107 7.35 5.82 -1.91
C LEU A 107 6.36 5.17 -0.95
N VAL A 108 5.59 4.19 -1.41
CA VAL A 108 4.80 3.29 -0.55
C VAL A 108 5.47 1.93 -0.50
N LYS A 109 5.72 1.42 0.71
CA LYS A 109 6.22 0.06 0.95
C LYS A 109 5.25 -0.71 1.84
N ILE A 110 4.61 -1.75 1.30
CA ILE A 110 3.78 -2.67 2.08
C ILE A 110 4.69 -3.52 2.96
N VAL A 111 4.46 -3.52 4.25
CA VAL A 111 5.28 -4.23 5.24
C VAL A 111 4.57 -5.45 5.83
N SER A 112 3.25 -5.43 5.91
CA SER A 112 2.48 -6.56 6.39
C SER A 112 1.11 -6.67 5.72
N GLU A 113 0.58 -7.88 5.70
CA GLU A 113 -0.80 -8.20 5.35
C GLU A 113 -1.31 -9.29 6.29
N SER A 114 -2.47 -9.09 6.90
CA SER A 114 -3.02 -10.01 7.89
C SER A 114 -4.55 -10.02 7.92
N SER A 115 -5.13 -11.08 8.52
CA SER A 115 -6.56 -11.12 8.85
C SER A 115 -6.81 -10.34 10.14
N VAL A 116 -7.89 -9.55 10.16
CA VAL A 116 -8.33 -8.82 11.35
C VAL A 116 -9.77 -9.12 11.73
N GLY A 117 -10.41 -10.07 11.03
CA GLY A 117 -11.77 -10.51 11.27
C GLY A 117 -12.30 -11.35 10.11
N ALA A 118 -13.52 -11.82 10.23
CA ALA A 118 -14.18 -12.57 9.16
C ALA A 118 -14.34 -11.67 7.91
N ASN A 119 -13.76 -12.11 6.80
CA ASN A 119 -13.74 -11.36 5.53
C ASN A 119 -13.12 -9.94 5.62
N LEU A 120 -12.29 -9.71 6.63
CA LEU A 120 -11.56 -8.45 6.81
C LEU A 120 -10.05 -8.70 6.81
N ARG A 121 -9.37 -7.94 5.99
CA ARG A 121 -7.92 -7.97 5.84
C ARG A 121 -7.35 -6.59 6.14
N ARG A 122 -6.10 -6.58 6.56
CA ARG A 122 -5.34 -5.36 6.89
C ARG A 122 -4.02 -5.36 6.14
N ILE A 123 -3.72 -4.23 5.54
CA ILE A 123 -2.38 -3.89 5.06
C ILE A 123 -1.80 -2.82 5.97
N GLU A 124 -0.53 -2.97 6.33
CA GLU A 124 0.28 -1.91 6.89
C GLU A 124 1.39 -1.54 5.90
N ALA A 125 1.65 -0.26 5.79
CA ALA A 125 2.65 0.25 4.86
C ALA A 125 3.37 1.47 5.45
N PHE A 126 4.61 1.66 5.02
CA PHE A 126 5.38 2.87 5.21
C PHE A 126 5.33 3.74 3.95
N THR A 127 5.51 5.03 4.12
CA THR A 127 5.62 5.99 3.02
C THR A 127 6.86 6.85 3.17
N SER A 128 7.29 7.50 2.08
CA SER A 128 8.37 8.49 2.08
C SER A 128 9.66 7.97 2.74
N TYR A 129 10.20 8.73 3.70
CA TYR A 129 11.45 8.40 4.39
C TYR A 129 11.37 7.14 5.26
N ASP A 130 10.20 6.82 5.83
CA ASP A 130 10.05 5.58 6.62
C ASP A 130 10.12 4.35 5.73
N ALA A 131 9.55 4.42 4.52
CA ALA A 131 9.70 3.37 3.52
C ALA A 131 11.16 3.20 3.08
N LEU A 132 11.88 4.31 2.85
CA LEU A 132 13.31 4.28 2.52
C LEU A 132 14.15 3.72 3.68
N THR A 133 13.89 4.15 4.89
CA THR A 133 14.58 3.66 6.10
C THR A 133 14.38 2.16 6.29
N TYR A 134 13.15 1.67 6.08
CA TYR A 134 12.84 0.26 6.14
C TYR A 134 13.62 -0.56 5.09
N LEU A 135 13.70 -0.07 3.84
CA LEU A 135 14.46 -0.74 2.78
C LEU A 135 15.97 -0.71 3.04
N ASN A 136 16.51 0.41 3.52
CA ASN A 136 17.93 0.53 3.89
C ASN A 136 18.29 -0.42 5.03
N GLY A 137 17.34 -0.72 5.92
CA GLY A 137 17.52 -1.72 6.97
C GLY A 137 17.85 -3.11 6.41
N PHE A 138 17.17 -3.55 5.36
CA PHE A 138 17.50 -4.82 4.69
C PHE A 138 18.86 -4.79 4.00
N GLU A 139 19.22 -3.68 3.37
CA GLU A 139 20.53 -3.52 2.77
C GLU A 139 21.65 -3.64 3.83
N HIS A 140 21.45 -3.00 4.98
CA HIS A 140 22.38 -3.07 6.09
C HIS A 140 22.52 -4.52 6.61
N GLN A 141 21.41 -5.21 6.89
CA GLN A 141 21.42 -6.61 7.32
C GLN A 141 22.12 -7.52 6.31
N MET A 142 21.91 -7.30 5.01
CA MET A 142 22.58 -8.07 3.96
C MET A 142 24.09 -7.84 3.96
N LYS A 143 24.54 -6.60 4.18
CA LYS A 143 25.98 -6.28 4.33
C LYS A 143 26.59 -6.95 5.56
N GLU A 144 25.89 -6.97 6.69
CA GLU A 144 26.36 -7.67 7.90
C GLU A 144 26.46 -9.19 7.69
N LEU A 145 25.47 -9.82 7.03
CA LEU A 145 25.52 -11.22 6.66
C LEU A 145 26.69 -11.54 5.72
N SER A 146 26.91 -10.70 4.72
CA SER A 146 28.04 -10.77 3.78
C SER A 146 29.37 -10.75 4.52
N ALA A 147 29.55 -9.82 5.46
CA ALA A 147 30.74 -9.70 6.28
C ALA A 147 30.94 -10.94 7.18
N THR A 148 29.90 -11.42 7.84
CA THR A 148 29.92 -12.61 8.70
C THR A 148 30.31 -13.86 7.92
N LEU A 149 29.77 -14.05 6.73
CA LEU A 149 30.03 -15.20 5.86
C LEU A 149 31.30 -15.03 5.01
N ARG A 150 31.91 -13.85 5.03
CA ARG A 150 33.11 -13.46 4.26
C ARG A 150 32.98 -13.75 2.78
N VAL A 151 31.83 -13.36 2.22
CA VAL A 151 31.51 -13.46 0.78
C VAL A 151 30.84 -12.19 0.30
N PRO A 152 30.87 -11.84 -1.00
CA PRO A 152 30.05 -10.76 -1.55
C PRO A 152 28.58 -10.96 -1.25
N THR A 153 27.80 -9.87 -1.21
CA THR A 153 26.34 -9.91 -0.98
C THR A 153 25.59 -10.79 -1.99
N SER A 154 26.07 -10.84 -3.23
CA SER A 154 25.54 -11.72 -4.28
C SER A 154 25.65 -13.21 -3.95
N ASP A 155 26.62 -13.59 -3.13
CA ASP A 155 26.99 -14.99 -2.87
C ASP A 155 26.48 -15.48 -1.50
N VAL A 156 25.84 -14.60 -0.73
CA VAL A 156 25.33 -14.90 0.62
C VAL A 156 24.43 -16.13 0.62
N GLN A 157 23.46 -16.19 -0.29
CA GLN A 157 22.51 -17.30 -0.39
C GLN A 157 23.25 -18.62 -0.67
N ALA A 158 24.12 -18.65 -1.68
CA ALA A 158 24.87 -19.84 -2.06
C ALA A 158 25.78 -20.34 -0.91
N ARG A 159 26.39 -19.41 -0.15
CA ARG A 159 27.21 -19.74 1.00
C ARG A 159 26.38 -20.35 2.13
N VAL A 160 25.20 -19.80 2.41
CA VAL A 160 24.27 -20.35 3.43
C VAL A 160 23.85 -21.78 3.06
N GLU A 161 23.45 -22.00 1.80
CA GLU A 161 23.05 -23.32 1.30
C GLU A 161 24.20 -24.33 1.41
N ALA A 162 25.44 -23.94 1.06
CA ALA A 162 26.61 -24.78 1.19
C ALA A 162 26.90 -25.15 2.65
N ASN A 163 26.83 -24.18 3.58
CA ASN A 163 27.03 -24.42 5.00
C ASN A 163 25.96 -25.37 5.58
N ILE A 164 24.66 -25.20 5.19
CA ILE A 164 23.59 -26.10 5.62
C ILE A 164 23.85 -27.53 5.13
N LYS A 165 24.31 -27.69 3.89
CA LYS A 165 24.66 -29.02 3.35
C LYS A 165 25.78 -29.66 4.14
N GLN A 166 26.88 -28.94 4.42
CA GLN A 166 28.01 -29.45 5.21
C GLN A 166 27.64 -29.87 6.64
N LEU A 167 26.59 -29.26 7.22
CA LEU A 167 26.12 -29.61 8.57
C LEU A 167 25.21 -30.86 8.59
N ARG A 168 24.73 -31.31 7.43
CA ARG A 168 23.85 -32.49 7.30
C ARG A 168 24.60 -33.75 6.90
N ASP A 169 25.78 -33.59 6.31
CA ASP A 169 26.70 -34.67 5.95
C ASP A 169 27.62 -35.04 7.16
#